data_d05e104ae0b72eb59a85248abeeca011
#
_entry.id   d05e104ae0b72eb59a85248abeeca011
#
_cell.length_a   1.000
_cell.length_b   1.000
_cell.length_c   1.000
_cell.angle_alpha   90.00
_cell.angle_beta   90.00
_cell.angle_gamma   90.00
#
_symmetry.space_group_name_H-M   'P 1'
#
loop_
_entity.id
_entity.type
_entity.pdbx_description
1 polymer ?
#
loop_
_entity_poly.entity_id
_entity_poly.type
_entity_poly.pdbx_seq_one_letter_code
_entity_poly.pdbx_strand_id
1 'polypeptide(L)'
;MKNISKIGVLLLFALVTNFVVGQKRPGMEKIKSLKIAFITERLALSSEEATVFWPVYNEHEKALENIRTKERQDIRGKLRNFNQMSDQEIRGLMDEFLELEKEKTERNHAFLKKMSDLISARKTFMLIKAEEDFKRRLLQQLQQRRQ
;
A
#
# COMPACT_ATOMS: atom_id res chain seq x y z
N MET A 1 33.99 -38.16 32.52
CA MET A 1 34.14 -36.92 31.78
C MET A 1 33.62 -37.03 30.33
N LYS A 2 32.33 -37.31 30.08
CA LYS A 2 31.80 -37.48 28.71
C LYS A 2 30.37 -36.94 28.50
N ASN A 3 29.80 -36.17 29.46
CA ASN A 3 28.42 -35.69 29.33
C ASN A 3 28.25 -34.18 29.12
N ILE A 4 29.35 -33.42 29.03
CA ILE A 4 29.29 -31.95 28.86
C ILE A 4 29.14 -31.57 27.37
N SER A 5 29.55 -32.42 26.42
CA SER A 5 29.50 -32.10 25.00
C SER A 5 28.10 -32.24 24.38
N LYS A 6 27.20 -33.02 24.99
CA LYS A 6 25.84 -33.23 24.44
C LYS A 6 24.85 -32.11 24.81
N ILE A 7 25.10 -31.42 25.91
CA ILE A 7 24.26 -30.28 26.34
C ILE A 7 24.62 -29.02 25.57
N GLY A 8 25.88 -28.81 25.17
CA GLY A 8 26.33 -27.70 24.36
C GLY A 8 25.78 -27.70 22.93
N VAL A 9 25.56 -28.88 22.34
CA VAL A 9 25.01 -29.02 20.98
C VAL A 9 23.50 -28.79 20.95
N LEU A 10 22.77 -29.12 22.03
CA LEU A 10 21.32 -28.90 22.14
C LEU A 10 20.96 -27.41 22.36
N LEU A 11 21.83 -26.62 22.99
CA LEU A 11 21.64 -25.19 23.20
C LEU A 11 21.94 -24.36 21.94
N LEU A 12 22.76 -24.87 21.02
CA LEU A 12 23.06 -24.18 19.76
C LEU A 12 21.93 -24.31 18.72
N PHE A 13 21.05 -25.32 18.87
CA PHE A 13 19.93 -25.56 17.95
C PHE A 13 18.66 -24.77 18.29
N ALA A 14 18.57 -24.18 19.50
CA ALA A 14 17.40 -23.43 19.97
C ALA A 14 17.39 -21.93 19.56
N LEU A 15 18.42 -21.42 18.89
CA LEU A 15 18.57 -20.00 18.55
C LEU A 15 18.27 -19.65 17.08
N VAL A 16 17.77 -20.59 16.28
CA VAL A 16 17.53 -20.36 14.82
C VAL A 16 16.04 -20.21 14.47
N THR A 17 15.16 -20.10 15.43
CA THR A 17 13.72 -19.96 15.14
C THR A 17 13.20 -18.61 15.60
N ASN A 18 13.39 -17.55 14.82
CA ASN A 18 12.49 -16.38 14.80
C ASN A 18 12.91 -15.30 13.77
N PHE A 19 13.23 -15.69 12.53
CA PHE A 19 13.21 -14.73 11.44
C PHE A 19 12.18 -15.17 10.38
N VAL A 20 10.91 -15.24 10.78
CA VAL A 20 9.82 -15.09 9.83
C VAL A 20 9.59 -13.58 9.65
N VAL A 21 10.54 -12.92 9.05
CA VAL A 21 10.30 -11.64 8.40
C VAL A 21 9.36 -11.95 7.24
N GLY A 22 8.11 -11.50 7.35
CA GLY A 22 7.11 -11.65 6.30
C GLY A 22 7.72 -11.29 4.96
N GLN A 23 7.87 -12.26 4.08
CA GLN A 23 8.39 -12.09 2.72
C GLN A 23 7.43 -11.18 1.96
N LYS A 24 7.63 -9.86 2.05
CA LYS A 24 7.03 -8.90 1.13
C LYS A 24 7.44 -9.37 -0.26
N ARG A 25 6.46 -9.59 -1.12
CA ARG A 25 6.67 -10.10 -2.49
C ARG A 25 7.73 -9.24 -3.17
N PRO A 26 8.87 -9.80 -3.64
CA PRO A 26 10.00 -9.01 -4.16
C PRO A 26 9.62 -8.02 -5.28
N GLY A 27 8.57 -8.35 -6.04
CA GLY A 27 8.03 -7.47 -7.08
C GLY A 27 7.36 -6.20 -6.55
N MET A 28 6.72 -6.24 -5.39
CA MET A 28 6.04 -5.05 -4.83
C MET A 28 7.03 -4.04 -4.28
N GLU A 29 8.10 -4.48 -3.63
CA GLU A 29 9.15 -3.57 -3.13
C GLU A 29 9.88 -2.88 -4.30
N LYS A 30 10.14 -3.60 -5.38
CA LYS A 30 10.71 -3.02 -6.61
C LYS A 30 9.79 -1.96 -7.21
N ILE A 31 8.49 -2.23 -7.31
CA ILE A 31 7.50 -1.27 -7.83
C ILE A 31 7.47 -0.02 -6.94
N LYS A 32 7.49 -0.19 -5.62
CA LYS A 32 7.51 0.93 -4.67
C LYS A 32 8.77 1.79 -4.85
N SER A 33 9.94 1.19 -4.96
CA SER A 33 11.20 1.92 -5.19
C SER A 33 11.18 2.69 -6.51
N LEU A 34 10.66 2.08 -7.59
CA LEU A 34 10.50 2.74 -8.89
C LEU A 34 9.50 3.91 -8.82
N LYS A 35 8.41 3.77 -8.06
CA LYS A 35 7.42 4.84 -7.85
C LYS A 35 8.06 6.03 -7.12
N ILE A 36 8.83 5.75 -6.06
CA ILE A 36 9.54 6.78 -5.29
C ILE A 36 10.50 7.56 -6.20
N ALA A 37 11.37 6.88 -6.94
CA ALA A 37 12.30 7.52 -7.85
C ALA A 37 11.57 8.38 -8.90
N PHE A 38 10.51 7.84 -9.50
CA PHE A 38 9.72 8.52 -10.51
C PHE A 38 9.03 9.80 -9.99
N ILE A 39 8.42 9.74 -8.81
CA ILE A 39 7.74 10.89 -8.19
C ILE A 39 8.78 11.95 -7.81
N THR A 40 9.91 11.56 -7.19
CA THR A 40 10.97 12.49 -6.79
C THR A 40 11.50 13.28 -8.00
N GLU A 41 11.78 12.59 -9.10
CA GLU A 41 12.23 13.21 -10.35
C GLU A 41 11.18 14.15 -10.92
N ARG A 42 9.91 13.72 -11.00
CA ARG A 42 8.82 14.48 -11.61
C ARG A 42 8.47 15.75 -10.86
N LEU A 43 8.54 15.72 -9.54
CA LEU A 43 8.22 16.86 -8.68
C LEU A 43 9.43 17.77 -8.46
N ALA A 44 10.64 17.35 -8.84
CA ALA A 44 11.89 18.06 -8.54
C ALA A 44 11.92 18.51 -7.08
N LEU A 45 11.69 17.55 -6.15
CA LEU A 45 11.67 17.83 -4.72
C LEU A 45 13.07 18.21 -4.25
N SER A 46 13.18 19.32 -3.49
CA SER A 46 14.41 19.60 -2.74
C SER A 46 14.56 18.60 -1.59
N SER A 47 15.73 18.55 -0.97
CA SER A 47 15.97 17.68 0.19
C SER A 47 15.04 18.02 1.36
N GLU A 48 14.77 19.29 1.58
CA GLU A 48 13.87 19.81 2.62
C GLU A 48 12.42 19.40 2.32
N GLU A 49 11.98 19.60 1.08
CA GLU A 49 10.64 19.18 0.66
C GLU A 49 10.46 17.66 0.75
N ALA A 50 11.45 16.87 0.33
CA ALA A 50 11.42 15.42 0.42
C ALA A 50 11.27 14.92 1.86
N THR A 51 11.92 15.58 2.82
CA THR A 51 11.87 15.24 4.24
C THR A 51 10.46 15.34 4.81
N VAL A 52 9.66 16.33 4.41
CA VAL A 52 8.28 16.52 4.89
C VAL A 52 7.26 15.81 4.01
N PHE A 53 7.54 15.64 2.72
CA PHE A 53 6.67 15.00 1.76
C PHE A 53 6.50 13.50 2.02
N TRP A 54 7.61 12.74 2.10
CA TRP A 54 7.56 11.29 2.13
C TRP A 54 6.84 10.70 3.34
N PRO A 55 6.96 11.22 4.56
CA PRO A 55 6.18 10.74 5.70
C PRO A 55 4.68 10.85 5.46
N VAL A 56 4.20 12.00 4.97
CA VAL A 56 2.78 12.26 4.71
C VAL A 56 2.26 11.42 3.54
N TYR A 57 3.06 11.29 2.49
CA TYR A 57 2.73 10.44 1.33
C TYR A 57 2.61 8.96 1.73
N ASN A 58 3.57 8.43 2.49
CA ASN A 58 3.56 7.04 2.92
C ASN A 58 2.41 6.72 3.89
N GLU A 59 2.05 7.66 4.78
CA GLU A 59 0.89 7.54 5.66
C GLU A 59 -0.40 7.42 4.84
N HIS A 60 -0.57 8.29 3.85
CA HIS A 60 -1.72 8.27 2.95
C HIS A 60 -1.81 6.97 2.14
N GLU A 61 -0.71 6.52 1.52
CA GLU A 61 -0.67 5.25 0.77
C GLU A 61 -1.03 4.05 1.65
N LYS A 62 -0.55 4.03 2.89
CA LYS A 62 -0.91 2.99 3.87
C LYS A 62 -2.39 3.02 4.22
N ALA A 63 -2.96 4.21 4.42
CA ALA A 63 -4.39 4.35 4.71
C ALA A 63 -5.25 3.88 3.53
N LEU A 64 -4.90 4.24 2.29
CA LEU A 64 -5.59 3.76 1.09
C LEU A 64 -5.45 2.24 0.91
N GLU A 65 -4.29 1.65 1.22
CA GLU A 65 -4.13 0.18 1.14
C GLU A 65 -5.00 -0.55 2.16
N ASN A 66 -5.17 0.01 3.36
CA ASN A 66 -6.10 -0.52 4.35
C ASN A 66 -7.55 -0.50 3.84
N ILE A 67 -7.99 0.61 3.23
CA ILE A 67 -9.34 0.73 2.63
C ILE A 67 -9.51 -0.30 1.51
N ARG A 68 -8.55 -0.41 0.59
CA ARG A 68 -8.57 -1.43 -0.49
C ARG A 68 -8.61 -2.86 0.05
N THR A 69 -7.99 -3.10 1.20
CA THR A 69 -7.99 -4.43 1.84
C THR A 69 -9.36 -4.73 2.43
N LYS A 70 -9.98 -3.78 3.14
CA LYS A 70 -11.36 -3.90 3.61
C LYS A 70 -12.32 -4.13 2.44
N GLU A 71 -12.24 -3.32 1.38
CA GLU A 71 -13.06 -3.49 0.19
C GLU A 71 -12.94 -4.91 -0.40
N ARG A 72 -11.71 -5.45 -0.51
CA ARG A 72 -11.49 -6.81 -1.02
C ARG A 72 -12.07 -7.89 -0.11
N GLN A 73 -11.91 -7.74 1.21
CA GLN A 73 -12.32 -8.76 2.20
C GLN A 73 -13.82 -8.68 2.49
N ASP A 74 -14.30 -7.48 2.80
CA ASP A 74 -15.65 -7.28 3.31
C ASP A 74 -16.69 -7.18 2.18
N ILE A 75 -16.34 -6.50 1.07
CA ILE A 75 -17.28 -6.32 -0.05
C ILE A 75 -17.13 -7.45 -1.07
N ARG A 76 -15.97 -7.56 -1.73
CA ARG A 76 -15.80 -8.54 -2.82
C ARG A 76 -15.80 -9.99 -2.33
N GLY A 77 -15.41 -10.23 -1.07
CA GLY A 77 -15.49 -11.54 -0.43
C GLY A 77 -16.94 -11.99 -0.29
N LYS A 78 -17.81 -11.14 0.23
CA LYS A 78 -19.25 -11.39 0.40
C LYS A 78 -19.99 -11.52 -0.94
N LEU A 79 -19.63 -10.71 -1.95
CA LEU A 79 -20.22 -10.75 -3.29
C LEU A 79 -20.04 -12.08 -4.02
N ARG A 80 -19.13 -12.96 -3.60
CA ARG A 80 -19.03 -14.32 -4.18
C ARG A 80 -20.28 -15.15 -3.97
N ASN A 81 -21.03 -14.87 -2.91
CA ASN A 81 -22.27 -15.56 -2.57
C ASN A 81 -23.52 -14.71 -2.88
N PHE A 82 -23.40 -13.73 -3.78
CA PHE A 82 -24.44 -12.74 -4.09
C PHE A 82 -25.82 -13.37 -4.33
N ASN A 83 -25.89 -14.47 -5.10
CA ASN A 83 -27.13 -15.14 -5.44
C ASN A 83 -27.81 -15.83 -4.24
N GLN A 84 -27.13 -15.98 -3.11
CA GLN A 84 -27.64 -16.58 -1.88
C GLN A 84 -27.97 -15.55 -0.81
N MET A 85 -27.65 -14.26 -1.07
CA MET A 85 -27.87 -13.18 -0.14
C MET A 85 -29.34 -12.71 -0.20
N SER A 86 -29.89 -12.40 0.96
CA SER A 86 -31.16 -11.70 1.07
C SER A 86 -31.03 -10.23 0.69
N ASP A 87 -32.14 -9.58 0.33
CA ASP A 87 -32.17 -8.15 0.03
C ASP A 87 -31.66 -7.29 1.20
N GLN A 88 -31.87 -7.72 2.43
CA GLN A 88 -31.38 -7.00 3.62
C GLN A 88 -29.86 -7.08 3.73
N GLU A 89 -29.24 -8.25 3.46
CA GLU A 89 -27.79 -8.42 3.45
C GLU A 89 -27.15 -7.62 2.32
N ILE A 90 -27.78 -7.58 1.13
CA ILE A 90 -27.30 -6.76 0.01
C ILE A 90 -27.35 -5.27 0.34
N ARG A 91 -28.42 -4.78 1.00
CA ARG A 91 -28.48 -3.39 1.44
C ARG A 91 -27.39 -3.06 2.44
N GLY A 92 -27.18 -3.92 3.46
CA GLY A 92 -26.10 -3.73 4.43
C GLY A 92 -24.72 -3.70 3.76
N LEU A 93 -24.51 -4.55 2.76
CA LEU A 93 -23.25 -4.56 1.99
C LEU A 93 -23.06 -3.29 1.16
N MET A 94 -24.15 -2.73 0.62
CA MET A 94 -24.13 -1.44 -0.07
C MET A 94 -23.77 -0.30 0.88
N ASP A 95 -24.34 -0.29 2.08
CA ASP A 95 -24.03 0.73 3.09
C ASP A 95 -22.54 0.65 3.51
N GLU A 96 -22.00 -0.57 3.74
CA GLU A 96 -20.57 -0.78 4.01
C GLU A 96 -19.70 -0.24 2.85
N PHE A 97 -20.08 -0.50 1.60
CA PHE A 97 -19.36 -0.02 0.42
C PHE A 97 -19.35 1.51 0.34
N LEU A 98 -20.51 2.15 0.55
CA LEU A 98 -20.64 3.60 0.51
C LEU A 98 -19.81 4.29 1.61
N GLU A 99 -19.74 3.71 2.81
CA GLU A 99 -18.87 4.23 3.88
C GLU A 99 -17.37 4.13 3.52
N LEU A 100 -16.94 3.03 2.87
CA LEU A 100 -15.56 2.90 2.41
C LEU A 100 -15.21 3.92 1.31
N GLU A 101 -16.11 4.18 0.37
CA GLU A 101 -15.91 5.19 -0.67
C GLU A 101 -15.89 6.61 -0.09
N LYS A 102 -16.71 6.89 0.92
CA LYS A 102 -16.69 8.16 1.65
C LYS A 102 -15.36 8.33 2.39
N GLU A 103 -14.92 7.33 3.19
CA GLU A 103 -13.63 7.37 3.89
C GLU A 103 -12.48 7.64 2.93
N LYS A 104 -12.45 6.96 1.79
CA LYS A 104 -11.44 7.14 0.75
C LYS A 104 -11.42 8.56 0.18
N THR A 105 -12.61 9.13 -0.09
CA THR A 105 -12.75 10.48 -0.63
C THR A 105 -12.27 11.52 0.37
N GLU A 106 -12.68 11.41 1.63
CA GLU A 106 -12.27 12.32 2.69
C GLU A 106 -10.76 12.30 2.94
N ARG A 107 -10.15 11.09 2.95
CA ARG A 107 -8.68 10.93 3.08
C ARG A 107 -7.93 11.53 1.91
N ASN A 108 -8.41 11.33 0.68
CA ASN A 108 -7.81 11.93 -0.51
C ASN A 108 -7.89 13.45 -0.45
N HIS A 109 -9.03 14.00 -0.07
CA HIS A 109 -9.21 15.46 0.06
C HIS A 109 -8.27 16.05 1.11
N ALA A 110 -8.21 15.44 2.30
CA ALA A 110 -7.33 15.89 3.39
C ALA A 110 -5.84 15.80 2.97
N PHE A 111 -5.46 14.72 2.30
CA PHE A 111 -4.11 14.52 1.78
C PHE A 111 -3.71 15.61 0.78
N LEU A 112 -4.54 15.87 -0.24
CA LEU A 112 -4.24 16.86 -1.27
C LEU A 112 -4.15 18.28 -0.70
N LYS A 113 -5.02 18.62 0.26
CA LYS A 113 -4.93 19.89 0.99
C LYS A 113 -3.62 20.00 1.75
N LYS A 114 -3.26 18.98 2.55
CA LYS A 114 -2.01 18.95 3.30
C LYS A 114 -0.78 19.03 2.38
N MET A 115 -0.79 18.32 1.24
CA MET A 115 0.30 18.39 0.26
C MET A 115 0.43 19.78 -0.36
N SER A 116 -0.70 20.41 -0.69
CA SER A 116 -0.69 21.78 -1.23
C SER A 116 -0.03 22.79 -0.29
N ASP A 117 -0.22 22.60 1.02
CA ASP A 117 0.42 23.44 2.04
C ASP A 117 1.92 23.12 2.22
N LEU A 118 2.33 21.86 2.05
CA LEU A 118 3.71 21.40 2.26
C LEU A 118 4.65 21.70 1.07
N ILE A 119 4.19 21.47 -0.17
CA ILE A 119 5.03 21.50 -1.37
C ILE A 119 4.50 22.42 -2.48
N SER A 120 3.46 23.18 -2.23
CA SER A 120 2.69 24.03 -3.15
C SER A 120 1.61 23.31 -3.96
N ALA A 121 0.57 24.07 -4.34
CA ALA A 121 -0.52 23.56 -5.18
C ALA A 121 -0.02 23.06 -6.56
N ARG A 122 0.96 23.74 -7.17
CA ARG A 122 1.55 23.33 -8.45
C ARG A 122 2.19 21.93 -8.35
N LYS A 123 3.04 21.69 -7.35
CA LYS A 123 3.68 20.39 -7.14
C LYS A 123 2.67 19.31 -6.75
N THR A 124 1.60 19.67 -6.05
CA THR A 124 0.49 18.73 -5.74
C THR A 124 -0.23 18.28 -7.00
N PHE A 125 -0.52 19.16 -7.95
CA PHE A 125 -1.06 18.75 -9.25
C PHE A 125 -0.06 17.92 -10.08
N MET A 126 1.24 18.26 -10.00
CA MET A 126 2.28 17.43 -10.61
C MET A 126 2.35 16.03 -9.99
N LEU A 127 2.11 15.89 -8.68
CA LEU A 127 2.01 14.60 -8.00
C LEU A 127 0.86 13.76 -8.57
N ILE A 128 -0.35 14.32 -8.67
CA ILE A 128 -1.52 13.62 -9.24
C ILE A 128 -1.17 13.10 -10.64
N LYS A 129 -0.61 13.97 -11.49
CA LYS A 129 -0.19 13.59 -12.84
C LYS A 129 0.91 12.51 -12.84
N ALA A 130 1.89 12.62 -11.95
CA ALA A 130 2.97 11.65 -11.84
C ALA A 130 2.45 10.26 -11.43
N GLU A 131 1.48 10.18 -10.53
CA GLU A 131 0.85 8.92 -10.13
C GLU A 131 0.09 8.26 -11.30
N GLU A 132 -0.67 9.04 -12.08
CA GLU A 132 -1.36 8.54 -13.27
C GLU A 132 -0.37 8.05 -14.34
N ASP A 133 0.68 8.83 -14.61
CA ASP A 133 1.73 8.49 -15.56
C ASP A 133 2.47 7.21 -15.14
N PHE A 134 2.81 7.07 -13.86
CA PHE A 134 3.45 5.87 -13.34
C PHE A 134 2.55 4.63 -13.48
N LYS A 135 1.27 4.74 -13.11
CA LYS A 135 0.28 3.68 -13.26
C LYS A 135 0.17 3.23 -14.71
N ARG A 136 0.06 4.17 -15.64
CA ARG A 136 -0.02 3.89 -17.08
C ARG A 136 1.22 3.15 -17.58
N ARG A 137 2.43 3.61 -17.23
CA ARG A 137 3.70 2.94 -17.59
C ARG A 137 3.79 1.53 -17.04
N LEU A 138 3.41 1.34 -15.78
CA LEU A 138 3.42 0.02 -15.16
C LEU A 138 2.49 -0.96 -15.88
N LEU A 139 1.28 -0.53 -16.24
CA LEU A 139 0.33 -1.34 -16.98
C LEU A 139 0.85 -1.71 -18.38
N GLN A 140 1.47 -0.78 -19.10
CA GLN A 140 2.09 -1.02 -20.41
C GLN A 140 3.21 -2.06 -20.31
N GLN A 141 4.10 -1.95 -19.32
CA GLN A 141 5.17 -2.92 -19.09
C GLN A 141 4.64 -4.33 -18.76
N LEU A 142 3.56 -4.42 -17.99
CA LEU A 142 2.93 -5.70 -17.67
C LEU A 142 2.27 -6.36 -18.90
N GLN A 143 1.68 -5.57 -19.80
CA GLN A 143 1.10 -6.06 -21.06
C GLN A 143 2.20 -6.59 -22.01
N GLN A 144 3.32 -5.85 -22.14
CA GLN A 144 4.44 -6.27 -22.99
C GLN A 144 5.10 -7.58 -22.55
N ARG A 145 5.10 -7.87 -21.24
CA ARG A 145 5.67 -9.13 -20.70
C ARG A 145 4.76 -10.35 -20.89
N ARG A 146 3.52 -10.16 -21.30
CA ARG A 146 2.54 -11.23 -21.53
C ARG A 146 2.46 -11.65 -23.00
N GLN A 147 3.09 -10.91 -23.88
CA GLN A 147 3.30 -11.24 -25.30
C GLN A 147 4.62 -11.98 -25.50
#